data_cc06dfb3506a82c564822931e543a70e
#
_entry.id   cc06dfb3506a82c564822931e543a70e
#
_cell.length_a   1.000
_cell.length_b   1.000
_cell.length_c   1.000
_cell.angle_alpha   90.00
_cell.angle_beta   90.00
_cell.angle_gamma   90.00
#
_symmetry.space_group_name_H-M   'P 1'
#
loop_
_entity.id
_entity.type
_entity.pdbx_description
1 polymer ?
#
loop_
_entity_poly.entity_id
_entity_poly.type
_entity_poly.pdbx_seq_one_letter_code
_entity_poly.pdbx_strand_id
1 'polypeptide(L)'
;MKKIGLIVQRYGRQINGGAEVLARMVAEKLALKYDITVLTSRAVDYHFWEPELPEGKSEENGVKIIRFDHKPKAAAKKVHRLNRQYRGRLFYQKLYRFIGKPSWYLKLFPLAEVGEKEGLLWVENQGPAMYGLVKYLEENVQEYDAFIFVTYLYYPSVFGLLAASHKSIFIPTMHDEQPAYFPIFKKTMASPRSLMFLTESEKKFSNELFDIAQIRQDVMAVGIETVDGQKNSELIKKFNIKGKYIIYVGRIDAAKGCNELLNFFTKFTSQNKGLITLVLAGKNMIEETVNKNIIYAGFVSDEEKEQLMKHAEALIIPSKYESLSLVVLESFACKVPVIANGKCEVLKDHIVNSNGGWTYTNEEEFSSVLKKVIDGSENIQKGLNGYEYVTKNYSWQKAMKIFDDAIDFVIAANSNQHEAKS
;
A
#
# COMPACT_ATOMS: atom_id res chain seq x y z
N MET A 1 11.84 21.50 18.40
CA MET A 1 11.67 20.34 17.51
C MET A 1 10.47 20.64 16.63
N LYS A 2 10.55 20.49 15.29
CA LYS A 2 9.40 20.72 14.41
C LYS A 2 8.29 19.74 14.74
N LYS A 3 7.03 20.22 14.80
CA LYS A 3 5.86 19.43 15.15
C LYS A 3 5.14 18.99 13.88
N ILE A 4 5.07 17.69 13.63
CA ILE A 4 4.52 17.10 12.41
C ILE A 4 3.30 16.24 12.75
N GLY A 5 2.18 16.50 12.06
CA GLY A 5 1.00 15.63 12.12
C GLY A 5 1.06 14.56 11.03
N LEU A 6 0.89 13.29 11.37
CA LEU A 6 0.76 12.21 10.39
C LEU A 6 -0.67 11.67 10.41
N ILE A 7 -1.36 11.72 9.28
CA ILE A 7 -2.76 11.34 9.15
C ILE A 7 -2.87 10.03 8.37
N VAL A 8 -3.48 9.03 9.01
CA VAL A 8 -3.72 7.72 8.41
C VAL A 8 -5.03 7.14 8.95
N GLN A 9 -5.72 6.33 8.17
CA GLN A 9 -7.03 5.80 8.53
C GLN A 9 -7.02 4.88 9.77
N ARG A 10 -5.92 4.12 10.00
CA ARG A 10 -5.72 3.24 11.16
C ARG A 10 -4.24 3.25 11.56
N TYR A 11 -3.98 3.13 12.87
CA TYR A 11 -2.61 3.10 13.39
C TYR A 11 -2.50 2.27 14.67
N GLY A 12 -1.48 1.40 14.73
CA GLY A 12 -1.15 0.56 15.90
C GLY A 12 -0.40 -0.71 15.49
N ARG A 13 0.27 -1.37 16.45
CA ARG A 13 1.06 -2.59 16.22
C ARG A 13 0.23 -3.77 15.70
N GLN A 14 -1.04 -3.85 16.11
CA GLN A 14 -1.97 -4.91 15.70
C GLN A 14 -2.55 -4.71 14.29
N ILE A 15 -2.21 -3.61 13.63
CA ILE A 15 -2.78 -3.25 12.32
C ILE A 15 -1.80 -3.61 11.20
N ASN A 16 -2.24 -4.47 10.28
CA ASN A 16 -1.41 -5.12 9.27
C ASN A 16 -1.83 -4.78 7.82
N GLY A 17 -2.25 -3.57 7.56
CA GLY A 17 -2.43 -3.07 6.19
C GLY A 17 -1.12 -2.50 5.65
N GLY A 18 -0.82 -2.66 4.36
CA GLY A 18 0.44 -2.16 3.77
C GLY A 18 0.66 -0.65 3.98
N ALA A 19 -0.38 0.16 3.78
CA ALA A 19 -0.31 1.61 3.98
C ALA A 19 -0.17 1.98 5.47
N GLU A 20 -0.80 1.23 6.36
CA GLU A 20 -0.72 1.45 7.81
C GLU A 20 0.63 1.04 8.38
N VAL A 21 1.20 -0.08 7.90
CA VAL A 21 2.57 -0.49 8.23
C VAL A 21 3.56 0.55 7.73
N LEU A 22 3.41 1.03 6.49
CA LEU A 22 4.19 2.13 5.96
C LEU A 22 4.10 3.38 6.84
N ALA A 23 2.89 3.81 7.20
CA ALA A 23 2.69 5.00 8.04
C ALA A 23 3.34 4.83 9.42
N ARG A 24 3.30 3.63 10.01
CA ARG A 24 3.96 3.32 11.28
C ARG A 24 5.48 3.40 11.15
N MET A 25 6.06 2.74 10.15
CA MET A 25 7.50 2.77 9.90
C MET A 25 8.01 4.21 9.70
N VAL A 26 7.27 5.01 8.93
CA VAL A 26 7.59 6.43 8.70
C VAL A 26 7.48 7.24 9.99
N ALA A 27 6.37 7.10 10.75
CA ALA A 27 6.17 7.84 12.00
C ALA A 27 7.25 7.53 13.03
N GLU A 28 7.59 6.26 13.24
CA GLU A 28 8.64 5.83 14.19
C GLU A 28 10.03 6.35 13.79
N LYS A 29 10.37 6.36 12.50
CA LYS A 29 11.65 6.89 12.03
C LYS A 29 11.71 8.43 12.11
N LEU A 30 10.61 9.12 11.76
CA LEU A 30 10.52 10.57 11.89
C LEU A 30 10.55 11.03 13.35
N ALA A 31 9.99 10.24 14.29
CA ALA A 31 10.00 10.56 15.72
C ALA A 31 11.41 10.64 16.32
N LEU A 32 12.43 10.09 15.68
CA LEU A 32 13.83 10.26 16.07
C LEU A 32 14.33 11.70 15.89
N LYS A 33 13.67 12.51 15.06
CA LYS A 33 14.10 13.86 14.68
C LYS A 33 13.04 14.95 14.91
N TYR A 34 11.76 14.59 14.84
CA TYR A 34 10.61 15.48 14.87
C TYR A 34 9.66 15.14 16.02
N ASP A 35 8.85 16.10 16.46
CA ASP A 35 7.73 15.85 17.37
C ASP A 35 6.53 15.33 16.56
N ILE A 36 6.39 14.01 16.48
CA ILE A 36 5.37 13.35 15.65
C ILE A 36 4.11 13.10 16.46
N THR A 37 2.97 13.53 15.90
CA THR A 37 1.64 13.15 16.37
C THR A 37 0.86 12.48 15.26
N VAL A 38 0.50 11.22 15.45
CA VAL A 38 -0.37 10.47 14.51
C VAL A 38 -1.84 10.77 14.84
N LEU A 39 -2.59 11.20 13.84
CA LEU A 39 -4.01 11.49 13.88
C LEU A 39 -4.76 10.39 13.15
N THR A 40 -5.55 9.58 13.85
CA THR A 40 -6.10 8.33 13.29
C THR A 40 -7.47 7.97 13.87
N SER A 41 -8.10 6.94 13.34
CA SER A 41 -9.36 6.41 13.85
C SER A 41 -9.16 5.42 15.01
N ARG A 42 -10.26 4.95 15.57
CA ARG A 42 -10.32 3.90 16.58
C ARG A 42 -10.44 2.49 15.99
N ALA A 43 -10.49 2.37 14.65
CA ALA A 43 -10.74 1.09 13.98
C ALA A 43 -9.51 0.20 13.94
N VAL A 44 -9.71 -1.10 14.16
CA VAL A 44 -8.74 -2.17 13.90
C VAL A 44 -9.05 -2.84 12.57
N ASP A 45 -10.32 -3.15 12.31
CA ASP A 45 -10.77 -3.74 11.07
C ASP A 45 -11.07 -2.69 9.98
N TYR A 46 -10.71 -2.97 8.72
CA TYR A 46 -10.93 -2.07 7.59
C TYR A 46 -12.22 -2.38 6.80
N HIS A 47 -12.90 -3.49 7.11
CA HIS A 47 -14.13 -3.88 6.40
C HIS A 47 -15.33 -3.09 6.90
N PHE A 48 -15.46 -3.00 8.21
CA PHE A 48 -16.62 -2.38 8.87
C PHE A 48 -16.27 -1.07 9.57
N TRP A 49 -14.99 -0.84 9.87
CA TRP A 49 -14.53 0.32 10.64
C TRP A 49 -15.18 0.40 12.03
N GLU A 50 -15.30 -0.74 12.73
CA GLU A 50 -15.81 -0.72 14.10
C GLU A 50 -14.82 0.01 15.03
N PRO A 51 -15.30 0.85 15.98
CA PRO A 51 -14.44 1.61 16.88
C PRO A 51 -13.96 0.74 18.05
N GLU A 52 -12.94 -0.07 17.83
CA GLU A 52 -12.43 -1.05 18.80
C GLU A 52 -11.41 -0.46 19.78
N LEU A 53 -10.66 0.58 19.38
CA LEU A 53 -9.64 1.20 20.22
C LEU A 53 -10.20 2.38 21.02
N PRO A 54 -9.61 2.72 22.20
CA PRO A 54 -10.04 3.87 22.99
C PRO A 54 -9.82 5.18 22.24
N GLU A 55 -10.75 6.11 22.40
CA GLU A 55 -10.64 7.49 21.91
C GLU A 55 -9.62 8.29 22.73
N GLY A 56 -9.04 9.32 22.13
CA GLY A 56 -8.17 10.27 22.79
C GLY A 56 -6.68 10.03 22.59
N LYS A 57 -5.88 10.51 23.52
CA LYS A 57 -4.42 10.56 23.43
C LYS A 57 -3.79 9.27 23.99
N SER A 58 -2.78 8.79 23.30
CA SER A 58 -1.92 7.67 23.72
C SER A 58 -0.53 7.83 23.10
N GLU A 59 0.40 6.95 23.47
CA GLU A 59 1.75 6.93 22.90
C GLU A 59 2.17 5.49 22.64
N GLU A 60 2.88 5.27 21.54
CA GLU A 60 3.42 3.95 21.15
C GLU A 60 4.76 4.16 20.45
N ASN A 61 5.83 3.51 20.91
CA ASN A 61 7.20 3.62 20.34
C ASN A 61 7.71 5.06 20.16
N GLY A 62 7.45 5.96 21.11
CA GLY A 62 7.86 7.37 21.04
C GLY A 62 7.03 8.23 20.09
N VAL A 63 5.96 7.69 19.54
CA VAL A 63 5.01 8.37 18.65
C VAL A 63 3.75 8.72 19.44
N LYS A 64 3.40 10.02 19.51
CA LYS A 64 2.14 10.48 20.07
C LYS A 64 0.99 10.13 19.15
N ILE A 65 -0.13 9.67 19.68
CA ILE A 65 -1.30 9.25 18.91
C ILE A 65 -2.54 9.97 19.45
N ILE A 66 -3.36 10.51 18.56
CA ILE A 66 -4.69 11.00 18.88
C ILE A 66 -5.69 10.20 18.04
N ARG A 67 -6.57 9.45 18.72
CA ARG A 67 -7.63 8.67 18.08
C ARG A 67 -8.95 9.42 18.17
N PHE A 68 -9.54 9.61 17.00
CA PHE A 68 -10.83 10.28 16.85
C PHE A 68 -11.94 9.24 16.69
N ASP A 69 -13.10 9.54 17.27
CA ASP A 69 -14.30 8.78 16.99
C ASP A 69 -14.69 8.93 15.53
N HIS A 70 -15.38 7.92 15.00
CA HIS A 70 -15.72 7.85 13.59
C HIS A 70 -16.99 7.04 13.37
N LYS A 71 -17.65 7.28 12.25
CA LYS A 71 -18.76 6.44 11.82
C LYS A 71 -18.23 5.18 11.15
N PRO A 72 -18.79 4.00 11.49
CA PRO A 72 -18.50 2.77 10.77
C PRO A 72 -18.94 2.86 9.30
N LYS A 73 -18.48 1.92 8.50
CA LYS A 73 -18.80 1.86 7.07
C LYS A 73 -20.31 1.73 6.87
N ALA A 74 -20.84 2.53 5.96
CA ALA A 74 -22.26 2.40 5.61
C ALA A 74 -22.56 1.02 5.03
N ALA A 75 -23.80 0.56 5.21
CA ALA A 75 -24.24 -0.74 4.71
C ALA A 75 -23.85 -0.96 3.25
N ALA A 76 -23.29 -2.12 2.94
CA ALA A 76 -22.74 -2.49 1.65
C ALA A 76 -23.63 -2.14 0.43
N LYS A 77 -24.96 -2.20 0.59
CA LYS A 77 -25.94 -1.81 -0.46
C LYS A 77 -25.79 -0.37 -0.92
N LYS A 78 -25.50 0.59 -0.01
CA LYS A 78 -25.38 2.02 -0.35
C LYS A 78 -24.08 2.29 -1.11
N VAL A 79 -22.97 1.72 -0.63
CA VAL A 79 -21.66 1.80 -1.30
C VAL A 79 -21.71 1.09 -2.65
N HIS A 80 -22.39 -0.06 -2.73
CA HIS A 80 -22.54 -0.82 -3.97
C HIS A 80 -23.37 -0.09 -5.03
N ARG A 81 -24.40 0.65 -4.62
CA ARG A 81 -25.21 1.51 -5.52
C ARG A 81 -24.36 2.63 -6.12
N LEU A 82 -23.56 3.31 -5.29
CA LEU A 82 -22.62 4.33 -5.75
C LEU A 82 -21.58 3.74 -6.70
N ASN A 83 -20.94 2.63 -6.35
CA ASN A 83 -20.00 1.91 -7.20
C ASN A 83 -20.61 1.49 -8.55
N ARG A 84 -21.89 1.08 -8.57
CA ARG A 84 -22.58 0.68 -9.80
C ARG A 84 -22.82 1.86 -10.74
N GLN A 85 -23.11 3.04 -10.19
CA GLN A 85 -23.25 4.27 -10.98
C GLN A 85 -21.93 4.68 -11.63
N TYR A 86 -20.79 4.44 -10.94
CA TYR A 86 -19.45 4.72 -11.47
C TYR A 86 -18.97 3.68 -12.50
N ARG A 87 -19.34 2.40 -12.36
CA ARG A 87 -18.84 1.31 -13.25
C ARG A 87 -19.17 1.53 -14.73
N GLY A 88 -20.37 1.94 -15.05
CA GLY A 88 -20.78 2.21 -16.44
C GLY A 88 -19.92 3.27 -17.11
N ARG A 89 -19.55 4.30 -16.35
CA ARG A 89 -18.75 5.43 -16.84
C ARG A 89 -17.30 5.08 -17.07
N LEU A 90 -16.72 4.25 -16.20
CA LEU A 90 -15.32 3.79 -16.29
C LEU A 90 -15.06 2.87 -17.47
N PHE A 91 -16.02 2.06 -17.86
CA PHE A 91 -15.92 1.24 -19.07
C PHE A 91 -15.69 2.13 -20.30
N TYR A 92 -16.47 3.22 -20.45
CA TYR A 92 -16.31 4.17 -21.52
C TYR A 92 -15.00 4.95 -21.44
N GLN A 93 -14.54 5.34 -20.26
CA GLN A 93 -13.26 6.02 -20.09
C GLN A 93 -12.07 5.11 -20.45
N LYS A 94 -12.07 3.84 -20.04
CA LYS A 94 -11.06 2.86 -20.43
C LYS A 94 -11.10 2.57 -21.93
N LEU A 95 -12.28 2.46 -22.52
CA LEU A 95 -12.45 2.27 -23.95
C LEU A 95 -11.90 3.47 -24.75
N TYR A 96 -12.17 4.71 -24.31
CA TYR A 96 -11.65 5.91 -24.96
C TYR A 96 -10.13 6.06 -24.83
N ARG A 97 -9.52 5.66 -23.70
CA ARG A 97 -8.07 5.58 -23.56
C ARG A 97 -7.45 4.55 -24.52
N PHE A 98 -8.06 3.39 -24.64
CA PHE A 98 -7.62 2.32 -25.55
C PHE A 98 -7.68 2.74 -27.04
N ILE A 99 -8.68 3.55 -27.42
CA ILE A 99 -8.85 4.02 -28.82
C ILE A 99 -8.03 5.31 -29.10
N GLY A 100 -7.27 5.84 -28.12
CA GLY A 100 -6.40 7.00 -28.30
C GLY A 100 -7.15 8.31 -28.60
N LYS A 101 -8.44 8.43 -28.27
CA LYS A 101 -9.23 9.63 -28.52
C LYS A 101 -9.07 10.69 -27.43
N PRO A 102 -8.88 11.98 -27.80
CA PRO A 102 -8.61 13.04 -26.85
C PRO A 102 -9.80 13.34 -25.94
N SER A 103 -9.51 13.85 -24.75
CA SER A 103 -10.44 14.14 -23.64
C SER A 103 -11.63 15.07 -24.01
N TRP A 104 -11.53 15.87 -25.09
CA TRP A 104 -12.63 16.70 -25.54
C TRP A 104 -13.85 15.92 -26.04
N TYR A 105 -13.68 14.65 -26.46
CA TYR A 105 -14.79 13.79 -26.88
C TYR A 105 -15.71 13.42 -25.70
N LEU A 106 -15.18 13.43 -24.47
CA LEU A 106 -15.96 13.25 -23.25
C LEU A 106 -16.91 14.42 -22.96
N LYS A 107 -16.63 15.62 -23.52
CA LYS A 107 -17.49 16.79 -23.39
C LYS A 107 -18.73 16.74 -24.29
N LEU A 108 -18.70 15.93 -25.35
CA LEU A 108 -19.83 15.77 -26.27
C LEU A 108 -20.87 14.73 -25.79
N PHE A 109 -20.50 13.88 -24.88
CA PHE A 109 -21.42 12.99 -24.20
C PHE A 109 -21.34 13.30 -22.69
N PRO A 110 -22.23 14.18 -22.18
CA PRO A 110 -22.41 14.38 -20.75
C PRO A 110 -23.10 13.14 -20.17
N LEU A 111 -22.39 12.01 -20.16
CA LEU A 111 -22.62 10.97 -19.17
C LEU A 111 -22.45 11.72 -17.86
N ALA A 112 -23.57 12.01 -17.18
CA ALA A 112 -23.64 12.90 -16.04
C ALA A 112 -22.39 12.74 -15.17
N GLU A 113 -21.55 13.78 -15.13
CA GLU A 113 -20.38 13.79 -14.27
C GLU A 113 -20.87 13.48 -12.87
N VAL A 114 -20.23 12.55 -12.21
CA VAL A 114 -20.49 12.34 -10.79
C VAL A 114 -20.09 13.64 -10.13
N GLY A 115 -21.08 14.36 -9.60
CA GLY A 115 -20.85 15.65 -8.99
C GLY A 115 -19.90 15.53 -7.79
N GLU A 116 -19.23 16.61 -7.42
CA GLU A 116 -18.35 16.67 -6.24
C GLU A 116 -19.08 16.15 -4.97
N LYS A 117 -20.35 16.52 -4.80
CA LYS A 117 -21.20 16.06 -3.67
C LYS A 117 -21.34 14.55 -3.61
N GLU A 118 -21.52 13.89 -4.75
CA GLU A 118 -21.64 12.42 -4.79
C GLU A 118 -20.28 11.74 -4.50
N GLY A 119 -19.18 12.33 -4.97
CA GLY A 119 -17.84 11.87 -4.67
C GLY A 119 -17.51 11.98 -3.17
N LEU A 120 -17.81 13.11 -2.54
CA LEU A 120 -17.67 13.31 -1.10
C LEU A 120 -18.53 12.32 -0.30
N LEU A 121 -19.78 12.11 -0.73
CA LEU A 121 -20.67 11.12 -0.11
C LEU A 121 -20.14 9.69 -0.24
N TRP A 122 -19.50 9.38 -1.37
CA TRP A 122 -18.86 8.07 -1.54
C TRP A 122 -17.71 7.88 -0.56
N VAL A 123 -16.80 8.88 -0.43
CA VAL A 123 -15.67 8.84 0.52
C VAL A 123 -16.16 8.73 1.96
N GLU A 124 -17.20 9.50 2.34
CA GLU A 124 -17.80 9.44 3.66
C GLU A 124 -18.37 8.03 3.98
N ASN A 125 -19.02 7.40 3.00
CA ASN A 125 -19.58 6.06 3.19
C ASN A 125 -18.53 4.94 3.09
N GLN A 126 -17.39 5.19 2.42
CA GLN A 126 -16.23 4.29 2.41
C GLN A 126 -15.58 4.25 3.79
N GLY A 127 -15.57 5.38 4.50
CA GLY A 127 -15.08 5.52 5.87
C GLY A 127 -13.53 5.55 5.99
N PRO A 128 -13.03 5.53 7.23
CA PRO A 128 -13.73 5.88 8.46
C PRO A 128 -14.06 7.37 8.50
N ALA A 129 -15.34 7.75 8.67
CA ALA A 129 -15.76 9.15 8.65
C ALA A 129 -15.45 9.84 9.98
N MET A 130 -14.31 10.50 10.07
CA MET A 130 -13.71 11.11 11.26
C MET A 130 -13.98 12.61 11.30
N TYR A 131 -15.22 13.01 11.62
CA TYR A 131 -15.57 14.46 11.66
C TYR A 131 -14.76 15.25 12.68
N GLY A 132 -14.46 14.65 13.83
CA GLY A 132 -13.62 15.26 14.88
C GLY A 132 -12.19 15.55 14.40
N LEU A 133 -11.64 14.76 13.49
CA LEU A 133 -10.32 15.01 12.88
C LEU A 133 -10.33 16.32 12.07
N VAL A 134 -11.33 16.50 11.19
CA VAL A 134 -11.41 17.71 10.35
C VAL A 134 -11.51 18.95 11.20
N LYS A 135 -12.42 18.95 12.20
CA LYS A 135 -12.53 20.05 13.16
C LYS A 135 -11.22 20.30 13.91
N TYR A 136 -10.55 19.23 14.38
CA TYR A 136 -9.27 19.36 15.05
C TYR A 136 -8.20 20.01 14.15
N LEU A 137 -8.12 19.62 12.89
CA LEU A 137 -7.19 20.22 11.92
C LEU A 137 -7.49 21.71 11.71
N GLU A 138 -8.76 22.10 11.52
CA GLU A 138 -9.16 23.50 11.36
C GLU A 138 -8.79 24.36 12.56
N GLU A 139 -8.96 23.84 13.79
CA GLU A 139 -8.66 24.55 15.03
C GLU A 139 -7.16 24.58 15.39
N ASN A 140 -6.37 23.56 14.99
CA ASN A 140 -5.00 23.37 15.45
C ASN A 140 -3.96 23.40 14.32
N VAL A 141 -4.34 23.76 13.08
CA VAL A 141 -3.41 23.75 11.93
C VAL A 141 -2.16 24.62 12.18
N GLN A 142 -2.28 25.69 12.96
CA GLN A 142 -1.17 26.60 13.28
C GLN A 142 -0.19 26.02 14.32
N GLU A 143 -0.59 25.02 15.08
CA GLU A 143 0.28 24.37 16.05
C GLU A 143 1.28 23.37 15.39
N TYR A 144 1.08 23.05 14.13
CA TYR A 144 1.93 22.12 13.38
C TYR A 144 2.72 22.85 12.30
N ASP A 145 3.96 22.42 12.11
CA ASP A 145 4.83 22.92 11.04
C ASP A 145 4.46 22.32 9.69
N ALA A 146 4.12 21.03 9.67
CA ALA A 146 3.65 20.33 8.47
C ALA A 146 2.75 19.13 8.83
N PHE A 147 2.03 18.64 7.82
CA PHE A 147 1.22 17.43 7.90
C PHE A 147 1.63 16.44 6.82
N ILE A 148 1.61 15.14 7.14
CA ILE A 148 1.82 14.05 6.21
C ILE A 148 0.53 13.24 6.15
N PHE A 149 -0.11 13.20 4.98
CA PHE A 149 -1.31 12.39 4.74
C PHE A 149 -0.94 11.12 4.01
N VAL A 150 -1.50 9.98 4.43
CA VAL A 150 -1.21 8.68 3.83
C VAL A 150 -2.49 8.04 3.31
N THR A 151 -2.45 7.52 2.08
CA THR A 151 -3.53 6.84 1.37
C THR A 151 -4.63 7.78 0.84
N TYR A 152 -4.86 7.76 -0.48
CA TYR A 152 -5.82 8.66 -1.16
C TYR A 152 -7.29 8.31 -0.92
N LEU A 153 -7.59 7.03 -0.64
CA LEU A 153 -8.91 6.43 -0.77
C LEU A 153 -9.91 6.83 0.32
N TYR A 154 -9.42 7.26 1.48
CA TYR A 154 -10.21 7.33 2.71
C TYR A 154 -10.51 8.75 3.17
N TYR A 155 -11.57 8.86 3.98
CA TYR A 155 -12.08 10.10 4.56
C TYR A 155 -10.99 11.00 5.19
N PRO A 156 -10.08 10.49 6.06
CA PRO A 156 -9.08 11.33 6.71
C PRO A 156 -8.21 12.11 5.73
N SER A 157 -7.79 11.47 4.63
CA SER A 157 -6.96 12.12 3.62
C SER A 157 -7.75 13.11 2.77
N VAL A 158 -8.94 12.73 2.28
CA VAL A 158 -9.73 13.60 1.38
C VAL A 158 -10.19 14.85 2.11
N PHE A 159 -10.81 14.71 3.27
CA PHE A 159 -11.33 15.87 4.02
C PHE A 159 -10.24 16.61 4.81
N GLY A 160 -9.25 15.88 5.34
CA GLY A 160 -8.13 16.47 6.06
C GLY A 160 -7.24 17.33 5.17
N LEU A 161 -6.96 16.90 3.93
CA LEU A 161 -6.22 17.71 2.96
C LEU A 161 -6.94 19.02 2.63
N LEU A 162 -8.26 19.04 2.58
CA LEU A 162 -9.02 20.28 2.35
C LEU A 162 -8.81 21.28 3.50
N ALA A 163 -8.69 20.79 4.74
CA ALA A 163 -8.50 21.65 5.93
C ALA A 163 -7.04 22.13 6.11
N ALA A 164 -6.04 21.32 5.68
CA ALA A 164 -4.62 21.58 5.95
C ALA A 164 -3.72 21.56 4.70
N SER A 165 -4.28 21.80 3.51
CA SER A 165 -3.57 21.65 2.22
C SER A 165 -2.28 22.47 2.12
N HIS A 166 -2.28 23.70 2.66
CA HIS A 166 -1.14 24.63 2.60
C HIS A 166 0.08 24.16 3.39
N LYS A 167 -0.07 23.25 4.35
CA LYS A 167 1.00 22.65 5.16
C LYS A 167 1.18 21.16 4.89
N SER A 168 0.67 20.62 3.77
CA SER A 168 0.60 19.18 3.59
C SER A 168 1.59 18.59 2.59
N ILE A 169 2.09 17.41 2.97
CA ILE A 169 2.75 16.43 2.14
C ILE A 169 1.79 15.26 1.99
N PHE A 170 1.60 14.73 0.80
CA PHE A 170 0.67 13.64 0.57
C PHE A 170 1.35 12.42 -0.05
N ILE A 171 1.20 11.26 0.62
CA ILE A 171 1.65 9.95 0.15
C ILE A 171 0.40 9.18 -0.32
N PRO A 172 0.03 9.23 -1.60
CA PRO A 172 -1.26 8.74 -2.07
C PRO A 172 -1.41 7.22 -2.01
N THR A 173 -0.33 6.45 -2.10
CA THR A 173 -0.35 4.98 -2.20
C THR A 173 -1.28 4.48 -3.30
N MET A 174 -1.25 5.16 -4.44
CA MET A 174 -2.20 4.97 -5.54
C MET A 174 -1.78 3.87 -6.51
N HIS A 175 -2.75 3.22 -7.09
CA HIS A 175 -2.55 2.23 -8.15
C HIS A 175 -3.73 2.22 -9.12
N ASP A 176 -3.60 1.58 -10.29
CA ASP A 176 -4.64 1.55 -11.35
C ASP A 176 -5.84 0.70 -10.92
N GLU A 177 -6.63 1.24 -10.01
CA GLU A 177 -7.90 0.67 -9.54
C GLU A 177 -9.08 1.57 -9.85
N GLN A 178 -10.28 0.99 -9.77
CA GLN A 178 -11.50 1.72 -10.15
C GLN A 178 -11.71 3.06 -9.41
N PRO A 179 -11.53 3.17 -8.07
CA PRO A 179 -11.73 4.44 -7.37
C PRO A 179 -10.79 5.56 -7.82
N ALA A 180 -9.57 5.25 -8.27
CA ALA A 180 -8.60 6.25 -8.71
C ALA A 180 -9.15 7.19 -9.79
N TYR A 181 -10.11 6.71 -10.58
CA TYR A 181 -10.73 7.47 -11.66
C TYR A 181 -11.91 8.35 -11.22
N PHE A 182 -12.25 8.40 -9.93
CA PHE A 182 -13.34 9.23 -9.45
C PHE A 182 -12.96 10.72 -9.44
N PRO A 183 -13.84 11.60 -9.93
CA PRO A 183 -13.54 13.04 -10.07
C PRO A 183 -13.10 13.73 -8.76
N ILE A 184 -13.58 13.24 -7.61
CA ILE A 184 -13.23 13.79 -6.29
C ILE A 184 -11.71 13.77 -6.03
N PHE A 185 -11.00 12.76 -6.54
CA PHE A 185 -9.57 12.64 -6.33
C PHE A 185 -8.74 13.63 -7.16
N LYS A 186 -9.28 14.25 -8.20
CA LYS A 186 -8.60 15.34 -8.93
C LYS A 186 -8.26 16.50 -7.99
N LYS A 187 -9.26 16.93 -7.19
CA LYS A 187 -9.06 18.01 -6.21
C LYS A 187 -8.13 17.57 -5.07
N THR A 188 -8.32 16.37 -4.56
CA THR A 188 -7.49 15.80 -3.49
C THR A 188 -6.02 15.74 -3.91
N MET A 189 -5.72 15.23 -5.11
CA MET A 189 -4.36 15.11 -5.63
C MET A 189 -3.71 16.46 -5.96
N ALA A 190 -4.52 17.48 -6.33
CA ALA A 190 -4.04 18.82 -6.64
C ALA A 190 -3.92 19.75 -5.42
N SER A 191 -4.34 19.32 -4.24
CA SER A 191 -4.38 20.15 -3.02
C SER A 191 -3.08 20.30 -2.27
N PRO A 192 -2.23 19.25 -2.09
CA PRO A 192 -1.06 19.31 -1.23
C PRO A 192 0.04 20.20 -1.80
N ARG A 193 0.96 20.64 -0.93
CA ARG A 193 2.17 21.34 -1.34
C ARG A 193 3.21 20.42 -1.93
N SER A 194 3.26 19.16 -1.49
CA SER A 194 4.18 18.15 -1.99
C SER A 194 3.48 16.80 -2.10
N LEU A 195 3.79 16.06 -3.14
CA LEU A 195 3.40 14.69 -3.37
C LEU A 195 4.63 13.79 -3.20
N MET A 196 4.48 12.72 -2.45
CA MET A 196 5.51 11.67 -2.30
C MET A 196 4.93 10.36 -2.80
N PHE A 197 5.45 9.88 -3.91
CA PHE A 197 5.09 8.59 -4.48
C PHE A 197 6.01 7.49 -3.95
N LEU A 198 5.50 6.27 -3.86
CA LEU A 198 6.29 5.13 -3.40
C LEU A 198 7.15 4.52 -4.50
N THR A 199 6.73 4.69 -5.77
CA THR A 199 7.41 4.16 -6.95
C THR A 199 7.28 5.12 -8.14
N GLU A 200 8.20 5.00 -9.11
CA GLU A 200 8.12 5.76 -10.37
C GLU A 200 6.85 5.38 -11.17
N SER A 201 6.40 4.12 -11.10
CA SER A 201 5.16 3.67 -11.73
C SER A 201 3.94 4.36 -11.14
N GLU A 202 3.88 4.52 -9.80
CA GLU A 202 2.82 5.27 -9.12
C GLU A 202 2.82 6.74 -9.55
N LYS A 203 4.01 7.37 -9.58
CA LYS A 203 4.19 8.76 -10.02
C LYS A 203 3.73 8.94 -11.46
N LYS A 204 4.15 8.07 -12.36
CA LYS A 204 3.75 8.09 -13.78
C LYS A 204 2.24 7.96 -13.92
N PHE A 205 1.63 6.95 -13.30
CA PHE A 205 0.20 6.73 -13.33
C PHE A 205 -0.58 7.95 -12.80
N SER A 206 -0.12 8.54 -11.70
CA SER A 206 -0.77 9.72 -11.11
C SER A 206 -0.69 10.95 -12.02
N ASN A 207 0.47 11.21 -12.66
CA ASN A 207 0.62 12.32 -13.61
C ASN A 207 -0.18 12.11 -14.91
N GLU A 208 -0.41 10.88 -15.32
CA GLU A 208 -1.29 10.58 -16.45
C GLU A 208 -2.78 10.82 -16.14
N LEU A 209 -3.16 10.69 -14.87
CA LEU A 209 -4.56 10.77 -14.44
C LEU A 209 -4.96 12.16 -13.93
N PHE A 210 -4.01 12.90 -13.33
CA PHE A 210 -4.26 14.17 -12.66
C PHE A 210 -3.35 15.29 -13.20
N ASP A 211 -3.83 16.53 -13.14
CA ASP A 211 -3.04 17.73 -13.43
C ASP A 211 -2.29 18.18 -12.17
N ILE A 212 -1.13 17.59 -11.95
CA ILE A 212 -0.30 17.75 -10.73
C ILE A 212 1.16 18.09 -11.05
N ALA A 213 1.49 18.37 -12.30
CA ALA A 213 2.87 18.62 -12.72
C ALA A 213 3.51 19.84 -12.03
N GLN A 214 2.70 20.81 -11.59
CA GLN A 214 3.14 22.02 -10.89
C GLN A 214 3.42 21.81 -9.40
N ILE A 215 3.02 20.67 -8.83
CA ILE A 215 3.25 20.34 -7.43
C ILE A 215 4.63 19.69 -7.30
N ARG A 216 5.37 19.99 -6.21
CA ARG A 216 6.59 19.26 -5.90
C ARG A 216 6.32 17.76 -5.80
N GLN A 217 7.11 16.96 -6.50
CA GLN A 217 6.93 15.52 -6.58
C GLN A 217 8.25 14.79 -6.29
N ASP A 218 8.24 14.00 -5.24
CA ASP A 218 9.36 13.13 -4.88
C ASP A 218 8.94 11.65 -5.00
N VAL A 219 9.89 10.76 -5.28
CA VAL A 219 9.69 9.32 -5.14
C VAL A 219 10.42 8.87 -3.89
N MET A 220 9.64 8.44 -2.91
CA MET A 220 10.12 8.05 -1.61
C MET A 220 10.38 6.55 -1.57
N ALA A 221 11.64 6.17 -1.55
CA ALA A 221 11.99 4.81 -1.20
C ALA A 221 11.88 4.62 0.32
N VAL A 222 10.98 3.77 0.78
CA VAL A 222 10.92 3.37 2.19
C VAL A 222 12.18 2.58 2.54
N GLY A 223 12.78 2.89 3.68
CA GLY A 223 13.92 2.09 4.15
C GLY A 223 13.47 0.69 4.57
N ILE A 224 14.18 -0.32 4.09
CA ILE A 224 14.05 -1.71 4.54
C ILE A 224 15.30 -2.06 5.32
N GLU A 225 15.08 -2.63 6.51
CA GLU A 225 16.21 -3.13 7.29
C GLU A 225 16.66 -4.48 6.71
N THR A 226 17.94 -4.57 6.38
CA THR A 226 18.52 -5.83 5.94
C THR A 226 18.74 -6.73 7.14
N VAL A 227 18.35 -7.97 7.02
CA VAL A 227 18.37 -8.93 8.13
C VAL A 227 19.52 -9.91 7.93
N ASP A 228 20.62 -9.66 8.64
CA ASP A 228 21.82 -10.53 8.61
C ASP A 228 21.73 -11.76 9.54
N GLY A 229 20.57 -12.01 10.14
CA GLY A 229 20.35 -13.14 11.05
C GLY A 229 20.47 -14.51 10.36
N GLN A 230 21.05 -15.49 11.07
CA GLN A 230 21.12 -16.88 10.60
C GLN A 230 19.73 -17.51 10.44
N LYS A 231 19.64 -18.51 9.55
CA LYS A 231 18.44 -19.33 9.43
C LYS A 231 18.20 -20.10 10.74
N ASN A 232 17.02 -19.93 11.31
CA ASN A 232 16.57 -20.65 12.49
C ASN A 232 15.34 -21.51 12.17
N SER A 233 15.57 -22.79 11.88
CA SER A 233 14.49 -23.71 11.53
C SER A 233 13.58 -24.08 12.72
N GLU A 234 14.01 -23.85 13.98
CA GLU A 234 13.21 -24.15 15.18
C GLU A 234 11.90 -23.35 15.18
N LEU A 235 11.97 -22.06 14.79
CA LEU A 235 10.81 -21.16 14.77
C LEU A 235 9.72 -21.58 13.77
N ILE A 236 10.10 -22.35 12.75
CA ILE A 236 9.16 -22.78 11.70
C ILE A 236 8.75 -24.25 11.81
N LYS A 237 9.31 -25.03 12.77
CA LYS A 237 8.98 -26.45 12.99
C LYS A 237 7.49 -26.69 13.21
N LYS A 238 6.81 -25.77 13.92
CA LYS A 238 5.38 -25.89 14.23
C LYS A 238 4.47 -25.94 12.99
N PHE A 239 4.95 -25.44 11.85
CA PHE A 239 4.16 -25.44 10.60
C PHE A 239 4.25 -26.75 9.83
N ASN A 240 5.09 -27.72 10.27
CA ASN A 240 5.25 -29.04 9.67
C ASN A 240 5.53 -29.03 8.15
N ILE A 241 6.27 -28.02 7.69
CA ILE A 241 6.63 -27.87 6.28
C ILE A 241 7.64 -28.95 5.89
N LYS A 242 7.32 -29.74 4.88
CA LYS A 242 8.19 -30.80 4.38
C LYS A 242 8.74 -30.45 2.99
N GLY A 243 10.08 -30.50 2.85
CA GLY A 243 10.76 -30.25 1.57
C GLY A 243 10.73 -28.78 1.14
N LYS A 244 10.84 -28.56 -0.17
CA LYS A 244 10.85 -27.24 -0.78
C LYS A 244 9.47 -26.56 -0.69
N TYR A 245 9.47 -25.25 -0.50
CA TYR A 245 8.22 -24.49 -0.51
C TYR A 245 8.40 -23.07 -1.07
N ILE A 246 7.30 -22.53 -1.61
CA ILE A 246 7.13 -21.11 -1.86
C ILE A 246 6.22 -20.51 -0.80
N ILE A 247 6.38 -19.22 -0.51
CA ILE A 247 5.61 -18.53 0.52
C ILE A 247 4.81 -17.37 -0.06
N TYR A 248 3.57 -17.24 0.36
CA TYR A 248 2.77 -16.03 0.26
C TYR A 248 2.67 -15.38 1.65
N VAL A 249 2.88 -14.08 1.73
CA VAL A 249 2.74 -13.30 2.97
C VAL A 249 1.78 -12.14 2.74
N GLY A 250 0.71 -12.09 3.54
CA GLY A 250 -0.30 -11.04 3.45
C GLY A 250 -1.71 -11.56 3.74
N ARG A 251 -2.72 -10.70 3.59
CA ARG A 251 -4.11 -11.16 3.68
C ARG A 251 -4.42 -12.13 2.56
N ILE A 252 -4.98 -13.27 2.92
CA ILE A 252 -5.39 -14.30 1.96
C ILE A 252 -6.82 -13.96 1.53
N ASP A 253 -6.95 -13.14 0.49
CA ASP A 253 -8.24 -12.68 -0.03
C ASP A 253 -8.29 -12.61 -1.57
N ALA A 254 -9.50 -12.43 -2.10
CA ALA A 254 -9.72 -12.38 -3.54
C ALA A 254 -9.09 -11.12 -4.20
N ALA A 255 -9.04 -9.99 -3.47
CA ALA A 255 -8.49 -8.73 -3.98
C ALA A 255 -6.97 -8.83 -4.16
N LYS A 256 -6.30 -9.63 -3.30
CA LYS A 256 -4.87 -9.94 -3.42
C LYS A 256 -4.56 -11.04 -4.44
N GLY A 257 -5.55 -11.58 -5.15
CA GLY A 257 -5.35 -12.60 -6.20
C GLY A 257 -5.18 -14.03 -5.66
N CYS A 258 -5.47 -14.28 -4.37
CA CYS A 258 -5.24 -15.58 -3.76
C CYS A 258 -6.10 -16.70 -4.39
N ASN A 259 -7.32 -16.42 -4.85
CA ASN A 259 -8.14 -17.41 -5.56
C ASN A 259 -7.48 -17.90 -6.85
N GLU A 260 -6.88 -17.00 -7.64
CA GLU A 260 -6.15 -17.34 -8.87
C GLU A 260 -4.90 -18.16 -8.55
N LEU A 261 -4.13 -17.75 -7.52
CA LEU A 261 -2.96 -18.48 -7.03
C LEU A 261 -3.30 -19.90 -6.61
N LEU A 262 -4.33 -20.09 -5.78
CA LEU A 262 -4.75 -21.40 -5.28
C LEU A 262 -5.21 -22.31 -6.43
N ASN A 263 -5.93 -21.77 -7.40
CA ASN A 263 -6.35 -22.52 -8.59
C ASN A 263 -5.14 -22.97 -9.42
N PHE A 264 -4.22 -22.07 -9.77
CA PHE A 264 -3.02 -22.40 -10.55
C PHE A 264 -2.13 -23.40 -9.83
N PHE A 265 -1.92 -23.19 -8.52
CA PHE A 265 -1.09 -24.09 -7.72
C PHE A 265 -1.70 -25.48 -7.57
N THR A 266 -3.02 -25.59 -7.39
CA THR A 266 -3.71 -26.88 -7.30
C THR A 266 -3.61 -27.66 -8.61
N LYS A 267 -3.79 -27.01 -9.75
CA LYS A 267 -3.60 -27.63 -11.06
C LYS A 267 -2.15 -28.09 -11.28
N PHE A 268 -1.19 -27.24 -10.94
CA PHE A 268 0.23 -27.59 -11.02
C PHE A 268 0.55 -28.85 -10.20
N THR A 269 0.10 -28.92 -8.94
CA THR A 269 0.40 -30.05 -8.05
C THR A 269 -0.36 -31.32 -8.40
N SER A 270 -1.46 -31.25 -9.11
CA SER A 270 -2.16 -32.42 -9.66
C SER A 270 -1.31 -33.18 -10.69
N GLN A 271 -0.52 -32.45 -11.46
CA GLN A 271 0.37 -32.99 -12.51
C GLN A 271 1.80 -33.27 -11.99
N ASN A 272 2.23 -32.56 -10.93
CA ASN A 272 3.59 -32.57 -10.38
C ASN A 272 3.55 -32.86 -8.87
N LYS A 273 3.15 -34.08 -8.50
CA LYS A 273 2.88 -34.47 -7.11
C LYS A 273 4.12 -34.35 -6.21
N GLY A 274 3.97 -33.64 -5.08
CA GLY A 274 4.92 -33.62 -3.97
C GLY A 274 6.22 -32.84 -4.20
N LEU A 275 6.35 -32.12 -5.31
CA LEU A 275 7.60 -31.42 -5.63
C LEU A 275 7.81 -30.13 -4.82
N ILE A 276 6.71 -29.45 -4.43
CA ILE A 276 6.76 -28.18 -3.74
C ILE A 276 5.49 -27.95 -2.90
N THR A 277 5.61 -27.21 -1.82
CA THR A 277 4.51 -26.78 -0.94
C THR A 277 4.28 -25.28 -1.10
N LEU A 278 3.01 -24.84 -1.02
CA LEU A 278 2.63 -23.43 -0.90
C LEU A 278 2.30 -23.14 0.57
N VAL A 279 3.02 -22.24 1.18
CA VAL A 279 2.76 -21.75 2.54
C VAL A 279 2.08 -20.39 2.44
N LEU A 280 0.93 -20.22 3.09
CA LEU A 280 0.15 -19.00 3.14
C LEU A 280 0.21 -18.42 4.56
N ALA A 281 0.93 -17.33 4.75
CA ALA A 281 1.09 -16.66 6.04
C ALA A 281 0.26 -15.36 6.06
N GLY A 282 -0.75 -15.32 6.94
CA GLY A 282 -1.64 -14.17 7.14
C GLY A 282 -3.07 -14.55 7.45
N LYS A 283 -3.91 -13.53 7.68
CA LYS A 283 -5.33 -13.74 7.98
C LYS A 283 -6.07 -14.26 6.75
N ASN A 284 -6.69 -15.43 6.89
CA ASN A 284 -7.49 -16.03 5.83
C ASN A 284 -8.91 -15.42 5.80
N MET A 285 -9.32 -14.94 4.62
CA MET A 285 -10.62 -14.30 4.35
C MET A 285 -11.42 -15.00 3.25
N ILE A 286 -10.95 -16.15 2.78
CA ILE A 286 -11.58 -16.97 1.74
C ILE A 286 -11.74 -18.41 2.22
N GLU A 287 -12.52 -19.21 1.51
CA GLU A 287 -12.65 -20.63 1.81
C GLU A 287 -11.30 -21.35 1.57
N GLU A 288 -10.92 -22.22 2.51
CA GLU A 288 -9.67 -22.98 2.41
C GLU A 288 -9.74 -24.02 1.30
N THR A 289 -8.72 -24.01 0.45
CA THR A 289 -8.57 -25.04 -0.59
C THR A 289 -7.97 -26.31 0.04
N VAL A 290 -8.70 -27.40 -0.03
CA VAL A 290 -8.23 -28.71 0.45
C VAL A 290 -7.19 -29.27 -0.53
N ASN A 291 -5.92 -29.11 -0.20
CA ASN A 291 -4.80 -29.66 -0.96
C ASN A 291 -3.64 -29.95 0.02
N LYS A 292 -3.11 -31.17 0.00
CA LYS A 292 -2.03 -31.60 0.91
C LYS A 292 -0.72 -30.83 0.73
N ASN A 293 -0.55 -30.13 -0.36
CA ASN A 293 0.62 -29.31 -0.66
C ASN A 293 0.36 -27.81 -0.36
N ILE A 294 -0.74 -27.47 0.32
CA ILE A 294 -1.06 -26.10 0.77
C ILE A 294 -1.11 -26.09 2.29
N ILE A 295 -0.37 -25.17 2.91
CA ILE A 295 -0.32 -24.96 4.35
C ILE A 295 -0.81 -23.53 4.64
N TYR A 296 -1.85 -23.40 5.46
CA TYR A 296 -2.31 -22.13 6.00
C TYR A 296 -1.62 -21.93 7.37
N ALA A 297 -0.56 -21.12 7.38
CA ALA A 297 0.21 -20.83 8.58
C ALA A 297 -0.53 -19.89 9.57
N GLY A 298 -1.62 -19.25 9.11
CA GLY A 298 -2.32 -18.26 9.89
C GLY A 298 -1.50 -16.98 10.10
N PHE A 299 -1.84 -16.21 11.13
CA PHE A 299 -1.09 -15.04 11.51
C PHE A 299 0.23 -15.47 12.19
N VAL A 300 1.35 -14.91 11.72
CA VAL A 300 2.70 -15.19 12.21
C VAL A 300 3.34 -13.92 12.75
N SER A 301 4.24 -14.05 13.72
CA SER A 301 5.05 -12.93 14.20
C SER A 301 6.02 -12.43 13.12
N ASP A 302 6.60 -11.23 13.31
CA ASP A 302 7.59 -10.70 12.36
C ASP A 302 8.82 -11.60 12.28
N GLU A 303 9.26 -12.18 13.41
CA GLU A 303 10.37 -13.11 13.46
C GLU A 303 10.06 -14.44 12.73
N GLU A 304 8.88 -15.00 12.95
CA GLU A 304 8.41 -16.19 12.23
C GLU A 304 8.25 -15.92 10.72
N LYS A 305 7.69 -14.77 10.35
CA LYS A 305 7.58 -14.33 8.95
C LYS A 305 8.95 -14.31 8.28
N GLU A 306 9.93 -13.70 8.94
CA GLU A 306 11.29 -13.63 8.44
C GLU A 306 11.91 -15.02 8.25
N GLN A 307 11.76 -15.90 9.23
CA GLN A 307 12.31 -17.25 9.14
C GLN A 307 11.59 -18.10 8.09
N LEU A 308 10.27 -18.02 8.00
CA LEU A 308 9.53 -18.65 6.91
C LEU A 308 10.00 -18.14 5.54
N MET A 309 10.27 -16.86 5.41
CA MET A 309 10.77 -16.27 4.17
C MET A 309 12.18 -16.75 3.85
N LYS A 310 13.12 -16.69 4.81
CA LYS A 310 14.52 -17.13 4.63
C LYS A 310 14.67 -18.61 4.19
N HIS A 311 13.73 -19.45 4.56
CA HIS A 311 13.76 -20.87 4.20
C HIS A 311 12.98 -21.21 2.92
N ALA A 312 12.22 -20.26 2.37
CA ALA A 312 11.47 -20.46 1.13
C ALA A 312 12.37 -20.46 -0.10
N GLU A 313 11.97 -21.20 -1.12
CA GLU A 313 12.61 -21.15 -2.45
C GLU A 313 12.31 -19.83 -3.18
N ALA A 314 11.11 -19.27 -2.96
CA ALA A 314 10.69 -17.97 -3.47
C ALA A 314 9.48 -17.43 -2.67
N LEU A 315 9.35 -16.10 -2.62
CA LEU A 315 8.10 -15.42 -2.30
C LEU A 315 7.20 -15.41 -3.53
N ILE A 316 5.88 -15.60 -3.36
CA ILE A 316 4.92 -15.41 -4.45
C ILE A 316 3.92 -14.29 -4.14
N ILE A 317 3.75 -13.35 -5.08
CA ILE A 317 2.80 -12.23 -4.97
C ILE A 317 1.84 -12.24 -6.15
N PRO A 318 0.60 -12.73 -5.95
CA PRO A 318 -0.40 -12.81 -7.01
C PRO A 318 -1.21 -11.52 -7.21
N SER A 319 -0.94 -10.47 -6.44
CA SER A 319 -1.69 -9.21 -6.47
C SER A 319 -1.65 -8.54 -7.84
N LYS A 320 -2.82 -8.03 -8.27
CA LYS A 320 -2.93 -7.21 -9.50
C LYS A 320 -2.71 -5.72 -9.23
N TYR A 321 -2.77 -5.32 -7.97
CA TYR A 321 -2.69 -3.92 -7.53
C TYR A 321 -1.76 -3.82 -6.33
N GLU A 322 -0.67 -3.10 -6.50
CA GLU A 322 0.29 -2.75 -5.46
C GLU A 322 0.83 -1.34 -5.73
N SER A 323 1.08 -0.58 -4.68
CA SER A 323 1.74 0.73 -4.78
C SER A 323 3.24 0.67 -4.49
N LEU A 324 3.66 -0.29 -3.64
CA LEU A 324 5.07 -0.56 -3.33
C LEU A 324 5.34 -2.06 -3.16
N SER A 325 4.47 -2.78 -2.42
CA SER A 325 4.66 -4.16 -1.99
C SER A 325 5.86 -4.36 -1.05
N LEU A 326 5.71 -3.90 0.20
CA LEU A 326 6.74 -4.03 1.25
C LEU A 326 7.27 -5.47 1.35
N VAL A 327 6.40 -6.47 1.22
CA VAL A 327 6.79 -7.88 1.34
C VAL A 327 7.75 -8.35 0.23
N VAL A 328 7.71 -7.74 -0.96
CA VAL A 328 8.70 -7.99 -2.02
C VAL A 328 10.06 -7.47 -1.58
N LEU A 329 10.11 -6.29 -1.00
CA LEU A 329 11.36 -5.70 -0.50
C LEU A 329 11.91 -6.47 0.70
N GLU A 330 11.04 -6.94 1.61
CA GLU A 330 11.39 -7.83 2.72
C GLU A 330 11.96 -9.16 2.22
N SER A 331 11.39 -9.74 1.16
CA SER A 331 11.90 -10.97 0.52
C SER A 331 13.30 -10.75 -0.04
N PHE A 332 13.52 -9.67 -0.75
CA PHE A 332 14.83 -9.31 -1.28
C PHE A 332 15.85 -9.06 -0.17
N ALA A 333 15.44 -8.41 0.94
CA ALA A 333 16.29 -8.23 2.12
C ALA A 333 16.70 -9.57 2.76
N CYS A 334 15.86 -10.60 2.65
CA CYS A 334 16.17 -11.98 3.05
C CYS A 334 16.94 -12.77 1.99
N LYS A 335 17.34 -12.20 0.87
CA LYS A 335 18.00 -12.88 -0.27
C LYS A 335 17.13 -13.98 -0.90
N VAL A 336 15.82 -13.80 -0.88
CA VAL A 336 14.84 -14.73 -1.43
C VAL A 336 14.24 -14.15 -2.70
N PRO A 337 14.24 -14.90 -3.83
CA PRO A 337 13.69 -14.40 -5.09
C PRO A 337 12.17 -14.33 -5.04
N VAL A 338 11.60 -13.58 -5.98
CA VAL A 338 10.17 -13.29 -6.02
C VAL A 338 9.52 -13.81 -7.30
N ILE A 339 8.35 -14.45 -7.17
CA ILE A 339 7.44 -14.76 -8.26
C ILE A 339 6.31 -13.73 -8.24
N ALA A 340 6.22 -12.87 -9.22
CA ALA A 340 5.30 -11.74 -9.23
C ALA A 340 4.25 -11.83 -10.34
N ASN A 341 3.03 -11.36 -10.06
CA ASN A 341 2.01 -11.18 -11.09
C ASN A 341 2.43 -10.05 -12.04
N GLY A 342 2.77 -10.39 -13.28
CA GLY A 342 3.22 -9.46 -14.30
C GLY A 342 2.14 -8.49 -14.82
N LYS A 343 0.88 -8.63 -14.39
CA LYS A 343 -0.20 -7.66 -14.67
C LYS A 343 -0.16 -6.44 -13.74
N CYS A 344 0.65 -6.48 -12.68
CA CYS A 344 0.89 -5.34 -11.79
C CYS A 344 2.21 -4.67 -12.18
N GLU A 345 2.15 -3.44 -12.70
CA GLU A 345 3.34 -2.72 -13.19
C GLU A 345 4.39 -2.52 -12.08
N VAL A 346 3.99 -2.18 -10.86
CA VAL A 346 4.90 -2.01 -9.71
C VAL A 346 5.66 -3.30 -9.42
N LEU A 347 4.98 -4.45 -9.39
CA LEU A 347 5.63 -5.74 -9.18
C LEU A 347 6.57 -6.10 -10.33
N LYS A 348 6.14 -5.86 -11.56
CA LYS A 348 6.95 -6.07 -12.77
C LYS A 348 8.20 -5.21 -12.74
N ASP A 349 8.08 -3.92 -12.36
CA ASP A 349 9.22 -3.02 -12.25
C ASP A 349 10.23 -3.50 -11.19
N HIS A 350 9.77 -3.97 -10.02
CA HIS A 350 10.67 -4.57 -9.04
C HIS A 350 11.47 -5.73 -9.62
N ILE A 351 10.81 -6.65 -10.36
CA ILE A 351 11.48 -7.81 -10.95
C ILE A 351 12.44 -7.41 -12.06
N VAL A 352 12.05 -6.50 -12.95
CA VAL A 352 12.88 -6.04 -14.07
C VAL A 352 14.11 -5.28 -13.57
N ASN A 353 13.91 -4.32 -12.65
CA ASN A 353 14.98 -3.47 -12.13
C ASN A 353 15.97 -4.23 -11.24
N SER A 354 15.50 -5.24 -10.51
CA SER A 354 16.37 -6.06 -9.65
C SER A 354 16.96 -7.27 -10.35
N ASN A 355 16.34 -7.79 -11.40
CA ASN A 355 16.54 -9.17 -11.88
C ASN A 355 16.44 -10.19 -10.74
N GLY A 356 15.61 -9.89 -9.70
CA GLY A 356 15.50 -10.64 -8.45
C GLY A 356 14.39 -11.69 -8.44
N GLY A 357 13.89 -12.11 -9.60
CA GLY A 357 12.79 -13.07 -9.64
C GLY A 357 12.24 -13.31 -11.04
N TRP A 358 10.96 -13.68 -11.09
CA TRP A 358 10.23 -13.98 -12.31
C TRP A 358 8.83 -13.37 -12.27
N THR A 359 8.26 -13.12 -13.45
CA THR A 359 6.87 -12.72 -13.61
C THR A 359 6.06 -13.81 -14.30
N TYR A 360 4.74 -13.83 -14.03
CA TYR A 360 3.77 -14.63 -14.75
C TYR A 360 2.49 -13.82 -15.00
N THR A 361 1.78 -14.10 -16.07
CA THR A 361 0.52 -13.44 -16.43
C THR A 361 -0.64 -14.42 -16.59
N ASN A 362 -0.33 -15.71 -16.71
CA ASN A 362 -1.28 -16.80 -16.92
C ASN A 362 -0.79 -18.10 -16.27
N GLU A 363 -1.62 -19.14 -16.32
CA GLU A 363 -1.37 -20.45 -15.69
C GLU A 363 -0.15 -21.18 -16.29
N GLU A 364 0.06 -21.06 -17.59
CA GLU A 364 1.18 -21.73 -18.27
C GLU A 364 2.52 -21.12 -17.86
N GLU A 365 2.60 -19.79 -17.85
CA GLU A 365 3.77 -19.06 -17.37
C GLU A 365 4.03 -19.34 -15.88
N PHE A 366 2.97 -19.36 -15.04
CA PHE A 366 3.07 -19.73 -13.63
C PHE A 366 3.69 -21.12 -13.46
N SER A 367 3.19 -22.11 -14.20
CA SER A 367 3.72 -23.47 -14.15
C SER A 367 5.18 -23.55 -14.61
N SER A 368 5.54 -22.81 -15.65
CA SER A 368 6.92 -22.72 -16.14
C SER A 368 7.86 -22.10 -15.09
N VAL A 369 7.42 -21.01 -14.44
CA VAL A 369 8.20 -20.36 -13.37
C VAL A 369 8.37 -21.28 -12.17
N LEU A 370 7.31 -21.99 -11.74
CA LEU A 370 7.42 -22.96 -10.64
C LEU A 370 8.44 -24.08 -10.92
N LYS A 371 8.50 -24.57 -12.15
CA LYS A 371 9.51 -25.57 -12.53
C LYS A 371 10.93 -25.03 -12.40
N LYS A 372 11.19 -23.76 -12.78
CA LYS A 372 12.51 -23.11 -12.59
C LYS A 372 12.86 -22.98 -11.11
N VAL A 373 11.88 -22.57 -10.29
CA VAL A 373 12.07 -22.43 -8.83
C VAL A 373 12.35 -23.79 -8.18
N ILE A 374 11.70 -24.87 -8.62
CA ILE A 374 11.92 -26.24 -8.13
C ILE A 374 13.30 -26.73 -8.54
N ASP A 375 13.72 -26.48 -9.78
CA ASP A 375 15.08 -26.78 -10.26
C ASP A 375 16.13 -26.08 -9.36
N GLY A 376 15.91 -24.83 -9.00
CA GLY A 376 16.69 -24.07 -8.03
C GLY A 376 18.00 -23.50 -8.55
N SER A 377 18.38 -23.76 -9.81
CA SER A 377 19.66 -23.32 -10.39
C SER A 377 19.87 -21.82 -10.39
N GLU A 378 18.80 -21.03 -10.49
CA GLU A 378 18.83 -19.56 -10.51
C GLU A 378 18.45 -18.91 -9.17
N ASN A 379 17.88 -19.65 -8.20
CA ASN A 379 17.26 -19.08 -6.99
C ASN A 379 18.23 -18.20 -6.19
N ILE A 380 19.44 -18.71 -5.93
CA ILE A 380 20.47 -17.99 -5.16
C ILE A 380 20.86 -16.68 -5.86
N GLN A 381 21.15 -16.73 -7.17
CA GLN A 381 21.60 -15.56 -7.89
C GLN A 381 20.49 -14.48 -7.94
N LYS A 382 19.25 -14.89 -8.18
CA LYS A 382 18.12 -13.96 -8.17
C LYS A 382 17.86 -13.36 -6.79
N GLY A 383 17.99 -14.15 -5.74
CA GLY A 383 17.91 -13.64 -4.36
C GLY A 383 19.00 -12.60 -4.06
N LEU A 384 20.25 -12.83 -4.50
CA LEU A 384 21.36 -11.88 -4.35
C LEU A 384 21.13 -10.61 -5.17
N ASN A 385 20.63 -10.70 -6.39
CA ASN A 385 20.29 -9.55 -7.22
C ASN A 385 19.20 -8.69 -6.53
N GLY A 386 18.16 -9.34 -5.96
CA GLY A 386 17.13 -8.67 -5.17
C GLY A 386 17.71 -7.96 -3.95
N TYR A 387 18.62 -8.60 -3.23
CA TYR A 387 19.29 -8.02 -2.06
C TYR A 387 20.13 -6.78 -2.43
N GLU A 388 20.89 -6.83 -3.50
CA GLU A 388 21.65 -5.68 -4.01
C GLU A 388 20.72 -4.52 -4.39
N TYR A 389 19.63 -4.83 -5.08
CA TYR A 389 18.62 -3.84 -5.44
C TYR A 389 18.01 -3.15 -4.23
N VAL A 390 17.61 -3.90 -3.19
CA VAL A 390 16.99 -3.33 -1.99
C VAL A 390 17.98 -2.50 -1.19
N THR A 391 19.19 -2.98 -0.97
CA THR A 391 20.22 -2.25 -0.21
C THR A 391 20.64 -0.95 -0.87
N LYS A 392 20.69 -0.94 -2.21
CA LYS A 392 21.05 0.25 -3.00
C LYS A 392 19.94 1.30 -3.02
N ASN A 393 18.68 0.88 -3.13
CA ASN A 393 17.58 1.79 -3.44
C ASN A 393 16.64 2.08 -2.25
N TYR A 394 16.56 1.20 -1.24
CA TYR A 394 15.57 1.27 -0.15
C TYR A 394 16.24 1.42 1.21
N SER A 395 17.01 2.51 1.41
CA SER A 395 17.64 2.83 2.69
C SER A 395 16.90 3.92 3.45
N TRP A 396 16.81 3.78 4.78
CA TRP A 396 16.23 4.82 5.64
C TRP A 396 16.98 6.15 5.53
N GLN A 397 18.28 6.14 5.31
CA GLN A 397 19.05 7.38 5.14
C GLN A 397 18.54 8.20 3.93
N LYS A 398 18.28 7.54 2.79
CA LYS A 398 17.71 8.19 1.60
C LYS A 398 16.29 8.66 1.84
N ALA A 399 15.45 7.79 2.43
CA ALA A 399 14.06 8.12 2.72
C ALA A 399 13.96 9.33 3.66
N MET A 400 14.72 9.35 4.75
CA MET A 400 14.74 10.46 5.71
C MET A 400 15.18 11.77 5.07
N LYS A 401 16.17 11.75 4.19
CA LYS A 401 16.58 12.96 3.46
C LYS A 401 15.43 13.52 2.60
N ILE A 402 14.68 12.67 1.90
CA ILE A 402 13.53 13.10 1.08
C ILE A 402 12.44 13.70 1.97
N PHE A 403 12.15 13.09 3.15
CA PHE A 403 11.22 13.68 4.11
C PHE A 403 11.70 15.04 4.62
N ASP A 404 12.96 15.15 5.02
CA ASP A 404 13.56 16.41 5.48
C ASP A 404 13.39 17.51 4.44
N ASP A 405 13.78 17.23 3.20
CA ASP A 405 13.71 18.19 2.09
C ASP A 405 12.25 18.61 1.78
N ALA A 406 11.30 17.70 1.88
CA ALA A 406 9.89 18.00 1.66
C ALA A 406 9.24 18.77 2.83
N ILE A 407 9.57 18.42 4.07
CA ILE A 407 9.12 19.15 5.27
C ILE A 407 9.65 20.58 5.23
N ASP A 408 10.94 20.77 4.95
CA ASP A 408 11.56 22.09 4.87
C ASP A 408 10.94 22.94 3.74
N PHE A 409 10.67 22.33 2.58
CA PHE A 409 9.98 23.00 1.49
C PHE A 409 8.57 23.49 1.89
N VAL A 410 7.78 22.63 2.57
CA VAL A 410 6.44 23.00 3.01
C VAL A 410 6.46 24.13 4.03
N ILE A 411 7.41 24.10 4.96
CA ILE A 411 7.56 25.15 5.99
C ILE A 411 7.95 26.48 5.33
N ALA A 412 8.95 26.50 4.45
CA ALA A 412 9.41 27.71 3.75
C ALA A 412 8.30 28.33 2.88
N ALA A 413 7.52 27.50 2.17
CA ALA A 413 6.41 27.95 1.35
C ALA A 413 5.29 28.66 2.16
N ASN A 414 5.09 28.24 3.43
CA ASN A 414 4.11 28.86 4.32
C ASN A 414 4.62 30.21 4.88
N SER A 415 5.90 30.32 5.24
CA SER A 415 6.50 31.59 5.73
C SER A 415 6.39 32.70 4.69
N ASN A 416 6.70 32.41 3.43
CA ASN A 416 6.61 33.38 2.33
C ASN A 416 5.16 33.85 2.05
N GLN A 417 4.13 33.04 2.34
CA GLN A 417 2.73 33.45 2.17
C GLN A 417 2.24 34.39 3.29
N HIS A 418 2.81 34.30 4.48
CA HIS A 418 2.52 35.24 5.57
C HIS A 418 3.14 36.62 5.33
N GLU A 419 4.39 36.66 4.84
CA GLU A 419 5.06 37.92 4.48
C GLU A 419 4.40 38.66 3.30
N ALA A 420 3.84 37.91 2.33
CA ALA A 420 3.15 38.52 1.19
C ALA A 420 1.72 39.05 1.51
N LYS A 421 1.17 38.73 2.69
CA LYS A 421 -0.16 39.17 3.16
C LYS A 421 -0.10 40.20 4.27
N SER A 422 1.05 40.44 4.86
CA SER A 422 1.35 41.52 5.80
C SER A 422 1.81 42.78 5.05
#